data_aac18e147caf5d0728b9acfbc8db8ce7
#
_entry.id   aac18e147caf5d0728b9acfbc8db8ce7
#
_cell.length_a   1.000
_cell.length_b   1.000
_cell.length_c   1.000
_cell.angle_alpha   90.00
_cell.angle_beta   90.00
_cell.angle_gamma   90.00
#
_symmetry.space_group_name_H-M   'P 1'
#
loop_
_entity.id
_entity.type
_entity.pdbx_description
1 polymer ?
#
loop_
_entity_poly.entity_id
_entity_poly.type
_entity_poly.pdbx_seq_one_letter_code
_entity_poly.pdbx_strand_id
1 'polypeptide(L)'
;DLILDSLEAIGLVPTGGLIALNSYENRVYQVELDESSQYGQFVVVKYYRPQRWSDAAILEEHAFTCELAELELPLVAPITRDATTLFNHENFRYAVFPRQGGHAPNLENTEDFKVLARTLGRIHSVGAVRKFEHRPRLSIERLGQSSREYLLENNWLPLELETAYSSLTEHLLN
;
A
#
# COMPACT_ATOMS: atom_id res chain seq x y z
N ASP A 1 7.76 13.60 -19.33
CA ASP A 1 7.02 13.55 -18.05
C ASP A 1 7.51 12.34 -17.24
N LEU A 2 7.97 12.59 -15.99
CA LEU A 2 8.60 11.59 -15.13
C LEU A 2 7.77 10.28 -15.03
N ILE A 3 6.44 10.38 -15.00
CA ILE A 3 5.57 9.22 -14.88
C ILE A 3 5.57 8.39 -16.17
N LEU A 4 5.47 9.03 -17.31
CA LEU A 4 5.48 8.35 -18.61
C LEU A 4 6.88 7.77 -18.87
N ASP A 5 7.92 8.55 -18.65
CA ASP A 5 9.32 8.13 -18.83
C ASP A 5 9.67 6.93 -17.97
N SER A 6 9.11 6.85 -16.73
CA SER A 6 9.33 5.71 -15.84
C SER A 6 8.71 4.41 -16.37
N LEU A 7 7.56 4.48 -17.05
CA LEU A 7 6.92 3.33 -17.68
C LEU A 7 7.66 2.90 -18.95
N GLU A 8 8.11 3.85 -19.76
CA GLU A 8 8.95 3.58 -20.93
C GLU A 8 10.26 2.88 -20.53
N ALA A 9 10.87 3.28 -19.42
CA ALA A 9 12.09 2.69 -18.90
C ALA A 9 11.97 1.18 -18.58
N ILE A 10 10.75 0.71 -18.30
CA ILE A 10 10.47 -0.73 -18.09
C ILE A 10 9.79 -1.38 -19.31
N GLY A 11 9.78 -0.70 -20.47
CA GLY A 11 9.29 -1.24 -21.75
C GLY A 11 7.76 -1.28 -21.85
N LEU A 12 7.05 -0.41 -21.12
CA LEU A 12 5.65 -0.12 -21.37
C LEU A 12 5.54 1.12 -22.28
N VAL A 13 4.47 1.20 -23.04
CA VAL A 13 4.27 2.30 -24.01
C VAL A 13 3.04 3.12 -23.61
N PRO A 14 3.21 4.21 -22.82
CA PRO A 14 2.10 5.08 -22.46
C PRO A 14 1.68 5.96 -23.64
N THR A 15 0.36 6.22 -23.77
CA THR A 15 -0.19 7.09 -24.82
C THR A 15 -0.30 8.55 -24.42
N GLY A 16 -0.01 8.86 -23.14
CA GLY A 16 -0.13 10.20 -22.57
C GLY A 16 -1.39 10.43 -21.73
N GLY A 17 -2.37 9.52 -21.76
CA GLY A 17 -3.53 9.57 -20.88
C GLY A 17 -3.12 9.28 -19.42
N LEU A 18 -3.29 10.29 -18.53
CA LEU A 18 -2.84 10.25 -17.14
C LEU A 18 -3.90 10.83 -16.21
N ILE A 19 -4.27 10.07 -15.17
CA ILE A 19 -5.21 10.51 -14.14
C ILE A 19 -4.60 10.25 -12.76
N ALA A 20 -4.49 11.29 -11.93
CA ALA A 20 -4.10 11.15 -10.54
C ALA A 20 -5.24 10.50 -9.73
N LEU A 21 -4.93 9.47 -8.99
CA LEU A 21 -5.86 8.79 -8.10
C LEU A 21 -5.67 9.23 -6.65
N ASN A 22 -6.75 9.21 -5.88
CA ASN A 22 -6.68 9.56 -4.46
C ASN A 22 -5.81 8.55 -3.70
N SER A 23 -4.83 9.06 -2.96
CA SER A 23 -3.98 8.26 -2.08
C SER A 23 -3.46 9.13 -0.94
N TYR A 24 -3.50 8.59 0.27
CA TYR A 24 -3.06 9.31 1.46
C TYR A 24 -1.53 9.40 1.57
N GLU A 25 -0.84 8.29 1.39
CA GLU A 25 0.60 8.19 1.67
C GLU A 25 1.46 8.24 0.39
N ASN A 26 1.01 7.58 -0.65
CA ASN A 26 1.76 7.43 -1.90
C ASN A 26 1.22 8.38 -2.98
N ARG A 27 1.90 8.44 -4.11
CA ARG A 27 1.35 9.05 -5.33
C ARG A 27 0.92 7.93 -6.26
N VAL A 28 -0.35 7.94 -6.63
CA VAL A 28 -0.96 6.88 -7.45
C VAL A 28 -1.57 7.50 -8.70
N TYR A 29 -1.28 6.90 -9.84
CA TYR A 29 -1.77 7.37 -11.13
C TYR A 29 -2.33 6.21 -11.93
N GLN A 30 -3.44 6.43 -12.63
CA GLN A 30 -3.87 5.59 -13.73
C GLN A 30 -3.23 6.13 -15.00
N VAL A 31 -2.60 5.26 -15.78
CA VAL A 31 -1.94 5.62 -17.05
C VAL A 31 -2.50 4.77 -18.16
N GLU A 32 -2.79 5.41 -19.28
CA GLU A 32 -3.23 4.74 -20.50
C GLU A 32 -2.00 4.21 -21.26
N LEU A 33 -2.11 2.97 -21.70
CA LEU A 33 -1.08 2.30 -22.50
C LEU A 33 -1.57 2.10 -23.94
N ASP A 34 -0.63 1.88 -24.82
CA ASP A 34 -0.85 1.45 -26.19
C ASP A 34 -1.64 0.13 -26.26
N GLU A 35 -2.43 -0.05 -27.32
CA GLU A 35 -3.29 -1.23 -27.52
C GLU A 35 -2.52 -2.56 -27.57
N SER A 36 -1.21 -2.52 -27.83
CA SER A 36 -0.35 -3.71 -27.83
C SER A 36 0.00 -4.23 -26.43
N SER A 37 -0.38 -3.54 -25.37
CA SER A 37 -0.05 -3.89 -23.99
C SER A 37 -0.74 -5.17 -23.54
N GLN A 38 0.05 -6.16 -23.10
CA GLN A 38 -0.46 -7.40 -22.49
C GLN A 38 -1.19 -7.19 -21.14
N TYR A 39 -1.07 -5.99 -20.54
CA TYR A 39 -1.69 -5.65 -19.27
C TYR A 39 -3.03 -4.90 -19.44
N GLY A 40 -3.50 -4.75 -20.68
CA GLY A 40 -4.69 -4.00 -21.04
C GLY A 40 -4.43 -2.53 -21.29
N GLN A 41 -5.49 -1.78 -21.56
CA GLN A 41 -5.42 -0.37 -21.93
C GLN A 41 -4.92 0.54 -20.79
N PHE A 42 -5.09 0.13 -19.53
CA PHE A 42 -4.71 0.96 -18.38
C PHE A 42 -3.91 0.17 -17.36
N VAL A 43 -2.94 0.85 -16.78
CA VAL A 43 -2.22 0.40 -15.57
C VAL A 43 -2.34 1.43 -14.46
N VAL A 44 -2.10 0.96 -13.24
CA VAL A 44 -2.00 1.84 -12.06
C VAL A 44 -0.54 1.86 -11.61
N VAL A 45 0.03 3.05 -11.51
CA VAL A 45 1.41 3.26 -11.06
C VAL A 45 1.40 3.85 -9.66
N LYS A 46 2.04 3.19 -8.73
CA LYS A 46 2.16 3.60 -7.33
C LYS A 46 3.60 4.01 -7.03
N TYR A 47 3.83 5.31 -6.81
CA TYR A 47 5.10 5.83 -6.33
C TYR A 47 5.12 5.83 -4.82
N TYR A 48 6.14 5.21 -4.25
CA TYR A 48 6.30 5.11 -2.81
C TYR A 48 6.88 6.41 -2.23
N ARG A 49 6.29 6.85 -1.13
CA ARG A 49 6.81 8.01 -0.40
C ARG A 49 8.25 7.75 0.01
N PRO A 50 9.19 8.69 -0.29
CA PRO A 50 10.59 8.55 0.11
C PRO A 50 10.74 8.35 1.61
N GLN A 51 11.71 7.51 2.02
CA GLN A 51 12.07 7.24 3.42
C GLN A 51 10.96 6.64 4.30
N ARG A 52 9.79 6.31 3.75
CA ARG A 52 8.69 5.72 4.53
C ARG A 52 8.89 4.22 4.77
N TRP A 53 9.27 3.49 3.73
CA TRP A 53 9.48 2.04 3.74
C TRP A 53 10.82 1.69 3.14
N SER A 54 11.48 0.65 3.65
CA SER A 54 12.65 0.07 2.99
C SER A 54 12.22 -0.71 1.73
N ASP A 55 13.14 -0.94 0.79
CA ASP A 55 12.87 -1.77 -0.38
C ASP A 55 12.51 -3.19 0.03
N ALA A 56 13.19 -3.74 1.04
CA ALA A 56 12.88 -5.06 1.57
C ALA A 56 11.44 -5.15 2.11
N ALA A 57 10.96 -4.12 2.82
CA ALA A 57 9.58 -4.08 3.31
C ALA A 57 8.54 -3.95 2.19
N ILE A 58 8.86 -3.22 1.11
CA ILE A 58 7.99 -3.12 -0.06
C ILE A 58 7.95 -4.44 -0.83
N LEU A 59 9.11 -5.05 -1.08
CA LEU A 59 9.21 -6.33 -1.78
C LEU A 59 8.55 -7.47 -1.00
N GLU A 60 8.62 -7.45 0.32
CA GLU A 60 7.92 -8.41 1.18
C GLU A 60 6.39 -8.27 1.05
N GLU A 61 5.84 -7.04 1.00
CA GLU A 61 4.43 -6.79 0.70
C GLU A 61 4.07 -7.32 -0.69
N HIS A 62 4.90 -7.05 -1.71
CA HIS A 62 4.68 -7.52 -3.07
C HIS A 62 4.68 -9.05 -3.15
N ALA A 63 5.65 -9.71 -2.53
CA ALA A 63 5.73 -11.17 -2.51
C ALA A 63 4.48 -11.79 -1.86
N PHE A 64 4.02 -11.22 -0.76
CA PHE A 64 2.78 -11.68 -0.11
C PHE A 64 1.56 -11.45 -1.00
N THR A 65 1.46 -10.30 -1.67
CA THR A 65 0.36 -10.00 -2.58
C THR A 65 0.36 -10.96 -3.78
N CYS A 66 1.52 -11.28 -4.34
CA CYS A 66 1.65 -12.26 -5.42
C CYS A 66 1.20 -13.66 -4.96
N GLU A 67 1.63 -14.11 -3.78
CA GLU A 67 1.20 -15.38 -3.18
C GLU A 67 -0.33 -15.44 -3.02
N LEU A 68 -0.94 -14.38 -2.53
CA LEU A 68 -2.40 -14.32 -2.41
C LEU A 68 -3.11 -14.37 -3.77
N ALA A 69 -2.54 -13.74 -4.79
CA ALA A 69 -3.08 -13.78 -6.15
C ALA A 69 -2.95 -15.18 -6.78
N GLU A 70 -1.82 -15.88 -6.56
CA GLU A 70 -1.62 -17.28 -6.98
C GLU A 70 -2.61 -18.23 -6.30
N LEU A 71 -3.05 -17.92 -5.08
CA LEU A 71 -4.10 -18.63 -4.35
C LEU A 71 -5.52 -18.20 -4.76
N GLU A 72 -5.65 -17.48 -5.88
CA GLU A 72 -6.93 -17.01 -6.44
C GLU A 72 -7.76 -16.15 -5.47
N LEU A 73 -7.10 -15.36 -4.61
CA LEU A 73 -7.78 -14.31 -3.87
C LEU A 73 -8.04 -13.11 -4.81
N PRO A 74 -9.13 -12.37 -4.63
CA PRO A 74 -9.48 -11.22 -5.47
C PRO A 74 -8.62 -9.99 -5.14
N LEU A 75 -7.33 -10.07 -5.44
CA LEU A 75 -6.33 -9.04 -5.22
C LEU A 75 -5.63 -8.69 -6.52
N VAL A 76 -5.08 -7.49 -6.58
CA VAL A 76 -4.29 -7.04 -7.72
C VAL A 76 -2.81 -7.08 -7.35
N ALA A 77 -2.09 -8.07 -7.89
CA ALA A 77 -0.66 -8.20 -7.71
C ALA A 77 0.11 -7.20 -8.60
N PRO A 78 1.29 -6.73 -8.17
CA PRO A 78 2.14 -5.89 -9.01
C PRO A 78 2.68 -6.67 -10.22
N ILE A 79 2.91 -5.95 -11.31
CA ILE A 79 3.52 -6.47 -12.53
C ILE A 79 4.99 -6.80 -12.24
N THR A 80 5.43 -7.97 -12.68
CA THR A 80 6.83 -8.40 -12.63
C THR A 80 7.50 -8.13 -13.98
N ARG A 81 8.65 -7.44 -13.97
CA ARG A 81 9.55 -7.26 -15.12
C ARG A 81 10.98 -7.50 -14.66
N ASP A 82 11.76 -8.19 -15.45
CA ASP A 82 13.17 -8.52 -15.14
C ASP A 82 13.36 -9.07 -13.71
N ALA A 83 12.46 -9.98 -13.31
CA ALA A 83 12.40 -10.62 -12.01
C ALA A 83 12.20 -9.66 -10.82
N THR A 84 11.75 -8.42 -11.04
CA THR A 84 11.40 -7.47 -9.98
C THR A 84 9.99 -6.92 -10.13
N THR A 85 9.41 -6.50 -9.02
CA THR A 85 8.13 -5.80 -8.94
C THR A 85 8.28 -4.37 -8.44
N LEU A 86 9.50 -4.00 -7.98
CA LEU A 86 9.84 -2.67 -7.51
C LEU A 86 10.86 -2.05 -8.46
N PHE A 87 10.50 -0.94 -9.04
CA PHE A 87 11.30 -0.20 -10.02
C PHE A 87 11.81 1.11 -9.43
N ASN A 88 12.85 1.66 -10.05
CA ASN A 88 13.39 2.97 -9.70
C ASN A 88 13.55 3.82 -10.97
N HIS A 89 13.11 5.07 -10.90
CA HIS A 89 13.35 6.06 -11.95
C HIS A 89 13.59 7.43 -11.30
N GLU A 90 14.68 8.09 -11.61
CA GLU A 90 15.08 9.40 -11.04
C GLU A 90 15.00 9.46 -9.50
N ASN A 91 15.44 8.38 -8.80
CA ASN A 91 15.37 8.21 -7.35
C ASN A 91 13.95 8.01 -6.77
N PHE A 92 12.92 7.89 -7.60
CA PHE A 92 11.59 7.52 -7.15
C PHE A 92 11.36 6.02 -7.32
N ARG A 93 10.99 5.37 -6.22
CA ARG A 93 10.59 3.95 -6.23
C ARG A 93 9.12 3.85 -6.61
N TYR A 94 8.81 2.92 -7.51
CA TYR A 94 7.45 2.71 -7.94
C TYR A 94 7.16 1.24 -8.25
N ALA A 95 5.89 0.90 -8.25
CA ALA A 95 5.38 -0.37 -8.72
C ALA A 95 4.21 -0.14 -9.67
N VAL A 96 4.01 -1.09 -10.58
CA VAL A 96 2.95 -1.02 -11.58
C VAL A 96 1.97 -2.17 -11.36
N PHE A 97 0.70 -1.89 -11.46
CA PHE A 97 -0.38 -2.85 -11.26
C PHE A 97 -1.31 -2.85 -12.45
N PRO A 98 -1.86 -4.00 -12.86
CA PRO A 98 -2.98 -4.03 -13.80
C PRO A 98 -4.16 -3.24 -13.23
N ARG A 99 -4.84 -2.48 -14.08
CA ARG A 99 -6.06 -1.80 -13.66
C ARG A 99 -7.22 -2.78 -13.58
N GLN A 100 -7.79 -2.93 -12.39
CA GLN A 100 -9.01 -3.73 -12.16
C GLN A 100 -10.20 -2.81 -11.89
N GLY A 101 -11.31 -3.11 -12.53
CA GLY A 101 -12.58 -2.45 -12.22
C GLY A 101 -13.15 -2.96 -10.90
N GLY A 102 -13.97 -2.12 -10.26
CA GLY A 102 -14.66 -2.49 -9.04
C GLY A 102 -15.39 -1.31 -8.43
N HIS A 103 -16.15 -1.57 -7.39
CA HIS A 103 -16.84 -0.57 -6.59
C HIS A 103 -16.63 -0.88 -5.11
N ALA A 104 -16.75 0.15 -4.28
CA ALA A 104 -16.68 -0.04 -2.83
C ALA A 104 -17.83 -0.95 -2.36
N PRO A 105 -17.58 -1.90 -1.45
CA PRO A 105 -18.64 -2.74 -0.91
C PRO A 105 -19.63 -1.88 -0.09
N ASN A 106 -20.90 -2.18 -0.21
CA ASN A 106 -21.92 -1.58 0.66
C ASN A 106 -21.95 -2.37 1.97
N LEU A 107 -21.42 -1.80 3.06
CA LEU A 107 -21.34 -2.47 4.36
C LEU A 107 -22.71 -2.66 5.04
N GLU A 108 -23.76 -1.99 4.57
CA GLU A 108 -25.15 -2.22 5.01
C GLU A 108 -25.74 -3.47 4.33
N ASN A 109 -25.16 -3.91 3.21
CA ASN A 109 -25.55 -5.14 2.53
C ASN A 109 -24.85 -6.35 3.16
N THR A 110 -25.64 -7.24 3.74
CA THR A 110 -25.14 -8.45 4.41
C THR A 110 -24.28 -9.34 3.48
N GLU A 111 -24.57 -9.42 2.19
CA GLU A 111 -23.82 -10.26 1.25
C GLU A 111 -22.45 -9.64 0.95
N ASP A 112 -22.36 -8.33 0.71
CA ASP A 112 -21.09 -7.63 0.53
C ASP A 112 -20.21 -7.77 1.78
N PHE A 113 -20.83 -7.62 2.97
CA PHE A 113 -20.15 -7.81 4.24
C PHE A 113 -19.57 -9.23 4.40
N LYS A 114 -20.36 -10.27 4.03
CA LYS A 114 -19.90 -11.66 4.07
C LYS A 114 -18.73 -11.92 3.10
N VAL A 115 -18.79 -11.34 1.89
CA VAL A 115 -17.71 -11.46 0.89
C VAL A 115 -16.44 -10.83 1.44
N LEU A 116 -16.53 -9.62 2.00
CA LEU A 116 -15.39 -8.93 2.60
C LEU A 116 -14.80 -9.73 3.76
N ALA A 117 -15.64 -10.22 4.68
CA ALA A 117 -15.21 -11.01 5.83
C ALA A 117 -14.50 -12.31 5.42
N ARG A 118 -15.02 -13.04 4.42
CA ARG A 118 -14.38 -14.24 3.88
C ARG A 118 -13.03 -13.92 3.24
N THR A 119 -12.94 -12.85 2.46
CA THR A 119 -11.69 -12.42 1.83
C THR A 119 -10.64 -12.09 2.88
N LEU A 120 -10.98 -11.30 3.90
CA LEU A 120 -10.08 -11.00 5.01
C LEU A 120 -9.67 -12.26 5.78
N GLY A 121 -10.62 -13.16 6.06
CA GLY A 121 -10.32 -14.44 6.72
C GLY A 121 -9.33 -15.29 5.94
N ARG A 122 -9.45 -15.35 4.61
CA ARG A 122 -8.50 -16.07 3.73
C ARG A 122 -7.13 -15.41 3.75
N ILE A 123 -7.05 -14.07 3.66
CA ILE A 123 -5.79 -13.31 3.77
C ILE A 123 -5.10 -13.61 5.10
N HIS A 124 -5.84 -13.58 6.21
CA HIS A 124 -5.30 -13.89 7.53
C HIS A 124 -4.83 -15.33 7.64
N SER A 125 -5.54 -16.28 7.06
CA SER A 125 -5.14 -17.70 7.07
C SER A 125 -3.82 -17.93 6.36
N VAL A 126 -3.59 -17.28 5.22
CA VAL A 126 -2.31 -17.33 4.50
C VAL A 126 -1.22 -16.59 5.29
N GLY A 127 -1.51 -15.37 5.78
CA GLY A 127 -0.55 -14.57 6.53
C GLY A 127 -0.13 -15.16 7.88
N ALA A 128 -0.93 -16.08 8.47
CA ALA A 128 -0.60 -16.75 9.71
C ALA A 128 0.50 -17.82 9.57
N VAL A 129 0.78 -18.30 8.35
CA VAL A 129 1.72 -19.40 8.10
C VAL A 129 3.18 -18.97 8.30
N ARG A 130 3.50 -17.72 7.96
CA ARG A 130 4.86 -17.17 8.13
C ARG A 130 4.84 -15.75 8.65
N LYS A 131 5.94 -15.34 9.29
CA LYS A 131 6.10 -13.98 9.81
C LYS A 131 6.70 -13.09 8.74
N PHE A 132 6.27 -11.83 8.73
CA PHE A 132 6.97 -10.76 8.03
C PHE A 132 8.27 -10.42 8.76
N GLU A 133 9.35 -10.24 8.02
CA GLU A 133 10.68 -9.93 8.57
C GLU A 133 11.00 -8.43 8.48
N HIS A 134 10.54 -7.78 7.41
CA HIS A 134 10.84 -6.38 7.10
C HIS A 134 9.67 -5.42 7.34
N ARG A 135 8.44 -5.93 7.31
CA ARG A 135 7.26 -5.14 7.66
C ARG A 135 7.14 -5.00 9.17
N PRO A 136 6.89 -3.78 9.67
CA PRO A 136 6.80 -3.57 11.10
C PRO A 136 5.58 -4.27 11.71
N ARG A 137 5.78 -4.74 12.93
CA ARG A 137 4.73 -5.38 13.70
C ARG A 137 3.71 -4.35 14.19
N LEU A 138 2.43 -4.71 14.16
CA LEU A 138 1.37 -3.99 14.85
C LEU A 138 1.50 -4.29 16.35
N SER A 139 1.91 -3.31 17.15
CA SER A 139 2.09 -3.47 18.60
C SER A 139 1.65 -2.20 19.33
N ILE A 140 1.27 -2.34 20.59
CA ILE A 140 0.94 -1.22 21.48
C ILE A 140 2.14 -0.27 21.61
N GLU A 141 3.34 -0.85 21.74
CA GLU A 141 4.57 -0.07 21.82
C GLU A 141 4.73 0.86 20.62
N ARG A 142 4.63 0.34 19.40
CA ARG A 142 4.83 1.11 18.17
C ARG A 142 3.72 2.12 17.89
N LEU A 143 2.46 1.73 18.03
CA LEU A 143 1.32 2.57 17.66
C LEU A 143 0.84 3.46 18.80
N GLY A 144 1.06 3.05 20.04
CA GLY A 144 0.65 3.76 21.23
C GLY A 144 1.82 4.48 21.90
N GLN A 145 2.77 3.73 22.49
CA GLN A 145 3.84 4.29 23.31
C GLN A 145 4.76 5.23 22.51
N SER A 146 5.34 4.74 21.40
CA SER A 146 6.25 5.56 20.58
C SER A 146 5.54 6.79 19.99
N SER A 147 4.27 6.68 19.62
CA SER A 147 3.49 7.82 19.14
C SER A 147 3.22 8.84 20.23
N ARG A 148 2.90 8.37 21.45
CA ARG A 148 2.70 9.20 22.63
C ARG A 148 3.99 9.97 22.99
N GLU A 149 5.11 9.27 23.09
CA GLU A 149 6.42 9.83 23.37
C GLU A 149 6.78 10.92 22.35
N TYR A 150 6.62 10.61 21.06
CA TYR A 150 6.88 11.57 19.98
C TYR A 150 6.08 12.87 20.12
N LEU A 151 4.78 12.78 20.44
CA LEU A 151 3.91 13.95 20.59
C LEU A 151 4.31 14.80 21.81
N LEU A 152 4.65 14.16 22.92
CA LEU A 152 5.07 14.85 24.17
C LEU A 152 6.45 15.49 24.02
N GLU A 153 7.45 14.76 23.53
CA GLU A 153 8.82 15.25 23.40
C GLU A 153 8.98 16.38 22.39
N ASN A 154 8.13 16.41 21.36
CA ASN A 154 8.20 17.42 20.31
C ASN A 154 7.21 18.58 20.51
N ASN A 155 6.56 18.68 21.66
CA ASN A 155 5.61 19.74 21.99
C ASN A 155 4.48 19.92 20.94
N TRP A 156 3.95 18.79 20.42
CA TRP A 156 2.85 18.80 19.46
C TRP A 156 1.49 19.02 20.10
N LEU A 157 1.42 18.94 21.42
CA LEU A 157 0.19 19.14 22.20
C LEU A 157 0.15 20.55 22.80
N PRO A 158 -1.03 21.20 22.83
CA PRO A 158 -1.22 22.39 23.63
C PRO A 158 -0.93 22.10 25.11
N LEU A 159 -0.23 23.01 25.80
CA LEU A 159 0.21 22.83 27.20
C LEU A 159 -0.94 22.48 28.14
N GLU A 160 -2.11 23.08 27.92
CA GLU A 160 -3.32 22.83 28.71
C GLU A 160 -3.89 21.40 28.56
N LEU A 161 -3.55 20.70 27.47
CA LEU A 161 -4.02 19.33 27.20
C LEU A 161 -2.99 18.27 27.56
N GLU A 162 -1.72 18.63 27.73
CA GLU A 162 -0.61 17.69 27.88
C GLU A 162 -0.80 16.74 29.08
N THR A 163 -1.18 17.29 30.24
CA THR A 163 -1.42 16.48 31.46
C THR A 163 -2.57 15.50 31.29
N ALA A 164 -3.68 15.96 30.72
CA ALA A 164 -4.86 15.13 30.49
C ALA A 164 -4.57 14.01 29.46
N TYR A 165 -3.90 14.38 28.37
CA TYR A 165 -3.46 13.42 27.34
C TYR A 165 -2.50 12.37 27.90
N SER A 166 -1.49 12.82 28.68
CA SER A 166 -0.49 11.94 29.28
C SER A 166 -1.12 10.92 30.22
N SER A 167 -2.02 11.36 31.11
CA SER A 167 -2.73 10.50 32.04
C SER A 167 -3.67 9.51 31.34
N LEU A 168 -4.43 9.98 30.34
CA LEU A 168 -5.37 9.13 29.59
C LEU A 168 -4.63 8.07 28.79
N THR A 169 -3.58 8.45 28.07
CA THR A 169 -2.83 7.52 27.23
C THR A 169 -2.05 6.51 28.06
N GLU A 170 -1.50 6.89 29.21
CA GLU A 170 -0.87 5.95 30.14
C GLU A 170 -1.87 4.88 30.64
N HIS A 171 -3.09 5.29 30.97
CA HIS A 171 -4.14 4.37 31.38
C HIS A 171 -4.59 3.42 30.25
N LEU A 172 -4.62 3.90 29.00
CA LEU A 172 -5.05 3.09 27.85
C LEU A 172 -3.98 2.11 27.35
N LEU A 173 -2.69 2.39 27.61
CA LEU A 173 -1.58 1.59 27.11
C LEU A 173 -1.07 0.54 28.12
N ASN A 174 -1.49 0.62 29.38
CA ASN A 174 -1.26 -0.36 30.44
C ASN A 174 -2.43 -1.35 30.55
#